data_02fdca7ba0b693590ce994a04f20b143
#
_entry.id   02fdca7ba0b693590ce994a04f20b143
#
_cell.length_a   1.000
_cell.length_b   1.000
_cell.length_c   1.000
_cell.angle_alpha   90.00
_cell.angle_beta   90.00
_cell.angle_gamma   90.00
#
_symmetry.space_group_name_H-M   'P 1'
#
loop_
_entity.id
_entity.type
_entity.pdbx_description
1 polymer ?
#
loop_
_entity_poly.entity_id
_entity_poly.type
_entity_poly.pdbx_seq_one_letter_code
_entity_poly.pdbx_strand_id
1 'polypeptide(L)'
;PIRLLADHICSTEKMIPYCKESAAKQFIIATESGILHRLRKLVPNKEFIGLGFEKCSCNECEYMKLNTLEKLRNCLRDMAPEVRIEEELRKRAELPLQRMLDLSL
;
A
#
# COMPACT_ATOMS: atom_id res chain seq x y z
N PRO A 1 -17.48 -11.35 -2.21
CA PRO A 1 -16.11 -10.80 -2.20
C PRO A 1 -16.00 -9.59 -3.13
N ILE A 2 -15.38 -8.51 -2.67
CA ILE A 2 -15.24 -7.22 -3.38
C ILE A 2 -14.72 -7.39 -4.82
N ARG A 3 -13.81 -8.34 -5.04
CA ARG A 3 -13.26 -8.61 -6.39
C ARG A 3 -14.30 -8.94 -7.47
N LEU A 4 -15.44 -9.48 -7.09
CA LEU A 4 -16.53 -9.81 -8.05
C LEU A 4 -17.36 -8.59 -8.45
N LEU A 5 -17.25 -7.51 -7.69
CA LEU A 5 -17.99 -6.25 -7.89
C LEU A 5 -17.07 -5.14 -8.44
N ALA A 6 -15.77 -5.39 -8.52
CA ALA A 6 -14.80 -4.38 -8.93
C ALA A 6 -14.75 -4.30 -10.47
N ASP A 7 -14.84 -3.08 -11.01
CA ASP A 7 -14.65 -2.82 -12.44
C ASP A 7 -13.17 -2.98 -12.84
N HIS A 8 -12.26 -2.69 -11.92
CA HIS A 8 -10.83 -2.80 -12.16
C HIS A 8 -10.07 -3.29 -10.94
N ILE A 9 -9.14 -4.23 -11.14
CA ILE A 9 -8.30 -4.80 -10.08
C ILE A 9 -6.83 -4.60 -10.48
N CYS A 10 -6.08 -3.89 -9.65
CA CYS A 10 -4.67 -3.62 -9.88
C CYS A 10 -3.90 -3.42 -8.58
N SER A 11 -2.58 -3.30 -8.68
CA SER A 11 -1.74 -2.85 -7.57
C SER A 11 -1.94 -1.36 -7.28
N THR A 12 -1.61 -0.90 -6.08
CA THR A 12 -1.71 0.51 -5.68
C THR A 12 -0.93 1.45 -6.61
N GLU A 13 0.24 1.02 -7.11
CA GLU A 13 1.01 1.80 -8.08
C GLU A 13 0.30 1.95 -9.43
N LYS A 14 -0.40 0.92 -9.89
CA LYS A 14 -1.15 0.95 -11.16
C LYS A 14 -2.47 1.72 -11.06
N MET A 15 -2.99 1.98 -9.85
CA MET A 15 -4.19 2.81 -9.67
C MET A 15 -4.01 4.23 -10.20
N ILE A 16 -2.85 4.83 -9.99
CA ILE A 16 -2.60 6.23 -10.38
C ILE A 16 -2.68 6.43 -11.91
N PRO A 17 -1.91 5.69 -12.73
CA PRO A 17 -2.03 5.82 -14.19
C PRO A 17 -3.43 5.44 -14.68
N TYR A 18 -4.02 4.36 -14.16
CA TYR A 18 -5.39 4.00 -14.51
C TYR A 18 -6.39 5.13 -14.26
N CYS A 19 -6.36 5.75 -13.09
CA CYS A 19 -7.24 6.87 -12.76
C CYS A 19 -6.97 8.11 -13.63
N LYS A 20 -5.74 8.34 -14.08
CA LYS A 20 -5.41 9.45 -14.99
C LYS A 20 -6.01 9.24 -16.38
N GLU A 21 -5.88 8.04 -16.91
CA GLU A 21 -6.26 7.69 -18.29
C GLU A 21 -7.76 7.43 -18.45
N SER A 22 -8.43 6.93 -17.41
CA SER A 22 -9.87 6.63 -17.44
C SER A 22 -10.71 7.87 -17.72
N ALA A 23 -11.81 7.71 -18.47
CA ALA A 23 -12.80 8.76 -18.69
C ALA A 23 -13.68 9.01 -17.46
N ALA A 24 -13.72 8.12 -16.48
CA ALA A 24 -14.51 8.26 -15.26
C ALA A 24 -14.05 9.47 -14.45
N LYS A 25 -15.01 10.17 -13.84
CA LYS A 25 -14.77 11.33 -12.99
C LYS A 25 -14.75 10.99 -11.48
N GLN A 26 -15.37 9.86 -11.12
CA GLN A 26 -15.49 9.39 -9.74
C GLN A 26 -14.96 7.96 -9.65
N PHE A 27 -14.27 7.65 -8.55
CA PHE A 27 -13.71 6.32 -8.28
C PHE A 27 -14.02 5.91 -6.85
N ILE A 28 -14.56 4.71 -6.67
CA ILE A 28 -14.66 4.06 -5.37
C ILE A 28 -13.40 3.22 -5.18
N ILE A 29 -12.62 3.54 -4.17
CA ILE A 29 -11.32 2.92 -3.89
C ILE A 29 -11.44 1.94 -2.73
N ALA A 30 -11.28 0.65 -3.02
CA ALA A 30 -11.43 -0.45 -2.07
C ALA A 30 -10.06 -0.98 -1.60
N THR A 31 -9.26 -0.12 -0.96
CA THR A 31 -7.98 -0.48 -0.36
C THR A 31 -7.69 0.40 0.86
N GLU A 32 -6.50 0.31 1.43
CA GLU A 32 -6.05 1.14 2.56
C GLU A 32 -6.20 2.64 2.25
N SER A 33 -6.76 3.37 3.22
CA SER A 33 -7.21 4.76 3.02
C SER A 33 -6.09 5.76 2.68
N GLY A 34 -4.85 5.48 3.03
CA GLY A 34 -3.70 6.36 2.78
C GLY A 34 -3.45 6.64 1.29
N ILE A 35 -3.85 5.74 0.39
CA ILE A 35 -3.73 5.95 -1.05
C ILE A 35 -4.60 7.11 -1.55
N LEU A 36 -5.72 7.40 -0.88
CA LEU A 36 -6.62 8.49 -1.26
C LEU A 36 -5.94 9.84 -1.26
N HIS A 37 -5.06 10.09 -0.27
CA HIS A 37 -4.27 11.32 -0.23
C HIS A 37 -3.40 11.47 -1.48
N ARG A 38 -2.70 10.39 -1.86
CA ARG A 38 -1.83 10.38 -3.04
C ARG A 38 -2.62 10.54 -4.34
N LEU A 39 -3.77 9.86 -4.46
CA LEU A 39 -4.66 9.99 -5.62
C LEU A 39 -5.20 11.42 -5.77
N ARG A 40 -5.71 12.03 -4.71
CA ARG A 40 -6.21 13.40 -4.73
C ARG A 40 -5.12 14.41 -5.10
N LYS A 41 -3.90 14.20 -4.65
CA LYS A 41 -2.76 15.05 -4.99
C LYS A 41 -2.32 14.92 -6.45
N LEU A 42 -2.31 13.71 -7.00
CA LEU A 42 -1.78 13.43 -8.34
C LEU A 42 -2.84 13.50 -9.46
N VAL A 43 -4.12 13.41 -9.10
CA VAL A 43 -5.25 13.47 -10.02
C VAL A 43 -6.35 14.38 -9.44
N PRO A 44 -6.07 15.68 -9.29
CA PRO A 44 -6.93 16.60 -8.55
C PRO A 44 -8.27 16.91 -9.23
N ASN A 45 -8.41 16.58 -10.50
CA ASN A 45 -9.61 16.80 -11.32
C ASN A 45 -10.63 15.67 -11.22
N LYS A 46 -10.42 14.69 -10.35
CA LYS A 46 -11.29 13.53 -10.15
C LYS A 46 -11.64 13.34 -8.68
N GLU A 47 -12.79 12.74 -8.44
CA GLU A 47 -13.27 12.45 -7.09
C GLU A 47 -12.89 11.02 -6.67
N PHE A 48 -12.40 10.87 -5.44
CA PHE A 48 -12.01 9.59 -4.87
C PHE A 48 -12.75 9.34 -3.56
N ILE A 49 -13.55 8.28 -3.55
CA ILE A 49 -14.37 7.84 -2.43
C ILE A 49 -13.74 6.56 -1.86
N GLY A 50 -13.35 6.58 -0.60
CA GLY A 50 -12.87 5.39 0.10
C GLY A 50 -14.03 4.47 0.49
N LEU A 51 -13.84 3.17 0.36
CA LEU A 51 -14.76 2.19 0.93
C LEU A 51 -14.57 2.16 2.45
N GLY A 52 -15.54 2.67 3.18
CA GLY A 52 -15.55 2.63 4.65
C GLY A 52 -16.69 3.47 5.19
N PHE A 53 -17.24 3.05 6.31
CA PHE A 53 -18.20 3.86 7.05
C PHE A 53 -17.43 4.93 7.83
N GLU A 54 -17.96 6.14 7.95
CA GLU A 54 -17.33 7.28 8.63
C GLU A 54 -16.84 7.03 10.06
N LYS A 55 -17.24 5.91 10.67
CA LYS A 55 -16.87 5.50 12.03
C LYS A 55 -16.07 4.20 12.11
N CYS A 56 -15.67 3.60 10.99
CA CYS A 56 -14.92 2.36 10.98
C CYS A 56 -13.52 2.58 10.40
N SER A 57 -12.50 2.31 11.20
CA SER A 57 -11.09 2.24 10.73
C SER A 57 -10.78 0.98 9.91
N CYS A 58 -11.81 0.30 9.40
CA CYS A 58 -11.66 -0.98 8.70
C CYS A 58 -10.76 -0.90 7.44
N ASN A 59 -10.53 0.30 6.92
CA ASN A 59 -9.66 0.54 5.76
C ASN A 59 -8.28 1.05 6.14
N GLU A 60 -7.95 1.07 7.42
CA GLU A 60 -6.63 1.45 7.90
C GLU A 60 -5.85 0.21 8.33
N CYS A 61 -4.62 0.12 7.86
CA CYS A 61 -3.71 -0.91 8.34
C CYS A 61 -3.16 -0.49 9.71
N GLU A 62 -3.66 -1.09 10.79
CA GLU A 62 -3.24 -0.78 12.16
C GLU A 62 -1.72 -0.90 12.33
N TYR A 63 -1.11 -1.93 11.75
CA TYR A 63 0.34 -2.14 11.82
C TYR A 63 1.14 -1.03 11.14
N MET A 64 0.67 -0.49 10.01
CA MET A 64 1.29 0.67 9.36
C MET A 64 1.18 1.92 10.22
N LYS A 65 0.05 2.10 10.92
CA LYS A 65 -0.17 3.25 11.82
C LYS A 65 0.65 3.19 13.12
N LEU A 66 1.26 2.06 13.43
CA LEU A 66 2.24 1.97 14.52
C LEU A 66 3.53 2.72 14.22
N ASN A 67 3.84 2.97 12.94
CA ASN A 67 4.97 3.75 12.50
C ASN A 67 4.61 5.25 12.53
N THR A 68 5.27 6.00 13.41
CA THR A 68 5.12 7.46 13.52
C THR A 68 6.35 8.17 13.01
N LEU A 69 6.21 9.45 12.64
CA LEU A 69 7.37 10.28 12.25
C LEU A 69 8.42 10.38 13.37
N GLU A 70 7.97 10.39 14.62
CA GLU A 70 8.88 10.39 15.77
C GLU A 70 9.68 9.09 15.87
N LYS A 71 9.02 7.93 15.74
CA LYS A 71 9.70 6.63 15.72
C LYS A 71 10.70 6.54 14.57
N LEU A 72 10.32 7.00 13.39
CA LEU A 72 11.19 7.04 12.22
C LEU A 72 12.42 7.94 12.48
N ARG A 73 12.21 9.15 12.98
CA ARG A 73 13.31 10.07 13.34
C ARG A 73 14.25 9.44 14.35
N ASN A 74 13.72 8.84 15.42
CA ASN A 74 14.52 8.21 16.46
C ASN A 74 15.30 7.00 15.91
N CYS A 75 14.66 6.17 15.09
CA CYS A 75 15.32 5.05 14.42
C CYS A 75 16.50 5.51 13.57
N LEU A 76 16.34 6.56 12.78
CA LEU A 76 17.42 7.11 11.95
C LEU A 76 18.55 7.76 12.78
N ARG A 77 18.19 8.43 13.87
CA ARG A 77 19.17 9.07 14.78
C ARG A 77 20.00 8.02 15.53
N ASP A 78 19.33 7.03 16.07
CA ASP A 78 19.91 6.08 17.02
C ASP A 78 20.34 4.76 16.32
N MET A 79 20.03 4.61 15.03
CA MET A 79 20.22 3.38 14.24
C MET A 79 19.66 2.14 14.95
N ALA A 80 18.51 2.32 15.62
CA ALA A 80 17.85 1.31 16.44
C ALA A 80 16.31 1.44 16.33
N PRO A 81 15.57 0.32 16.50
CA PRO A 81 16.05 -1.03 16.72
C PRO A 81 16.60 -1.68 15.42
N GLU A 82 17.62 -2.50 15.56
CA GLU A 82 18.08 -3.35 14.45
C GLU A 82 17.19 -4.58 14.34
N VAL A 83 16.67 -4.85 13.14
CA VAL A 83 15.92 -6.08 12.85
C VAL A 83 16.90 -7.18 12.44
N ARG A 84 17.03 -8.19 13.26
CA ARG A 84 17.87 -9.37 12.98
C ARG A 84 17.01 -10.61 12.78
N ILE A 85 17.37 -11.39 11.80
CA ILE A 85 16.77 -12.68 11.51
C ILE A 85 17.86 -13.72 11.66
N GLU A 86 17.54 -14.86 12.28
CA GLU A 86 18.47 -15.97 12.39
C GLU A 86 18.97 -16.40 10.99
N GLU A 87 20.26 -16.66 10.86
CA GLU A 87 20.91 -16.84 9.56
C GLU A 87 20.36 -18.04 8.78
N GLU A 88 20.04 -19.15 9.45
CA GLU A 88 19.43 -20.31 8.81
C GLU A 88 18.02 -19.99 8.27
N LEU A 89 17.22 -19.24 9.03
CA LEU A 89 15.91 -18.80 8.58
C LEU A 89 16.03 -17.79 7.42
N ARG A 90 16.98 -16.88 7.49
CA ARG A 90 17.26 -15.89 6.43
C ARG A 90 17.60 -16.57 5.11
N LYS A 91 18.54 -17.55 5.12
CA LYS A 91 18.94 -18.30 3.93
C LYS A 91 17.75 -19.05 3.30
N ARG A 92 16.95 -19.70 4.13
CA ARG A 92 15.75 -20.41 3.66
C ARG A 92 14.71 -19.47 3.07
N ALA A 93 14.51 -18.32 3.65
CA ALA A 93 13.57 -17.31 3.17
C ALA A 93 14.05 -16.59 1.91
N GLU A 94 15.35 -16.52 1.67
CA GLU A 94 15.96 -15.91 0.48
C GLU A 94 15.69 -16.74 -0.80
N LEU A 95 15.67 -18.07 -0.70
CA LEU A 95 15.48 -18.95 -1.85
C LEU A 95 14.23 -18.66 -2.70
N PRO A 96 13.01 -18.54 -2.13
CA PRO A 96 11.83 -18.22 -2.93
C PRO A 96 11.88 -16.79 -3.51
N LEU A 97 12.53 -15.85 -2.84
CA LEU A 97 12.72 -14.49 -3.36
C LEU A 97 13.65 -14.50 -4.58
N GLN A 98 14.77 -15.20 -4.49
CA GLN A 98 15.69 -15.36 -5.62
C GLN A 98 14.99 -16.02 -6.80
N ARG A 99 14.26 -17.11 -6.56
CA ARG A 99 13.49 -17.77 -7.60
C ARG A 99 12.44 -16.89 -8.27
N MET A 100 11.78 -16.03 -7.49
CA MET A 100 10.83 -15.06 -8.02
C MET A 100 11.55 -14.06 -8.96
N LEU A 101 12.71 -13.56 -8.57
CA LEU A 101 13.51 -12.65 -9.39
C LEU A 101 13.96 -13.34 -10.68
N ASP A 102 14.49 -14.56 -10.60
CA ASP A 102 14.96 -15.34 -11.76
C ASP A 102 13.84 -15.61 -12.79
N LEU A 103 12.59 -15.73 -12.33
CA LEU A 103 11.42 -15.94 -13.18
C LEU A 103 10.80 -14.62 -13.70
N SER A 104 11.25 -13.48 -13.22
CA SER A 104 10.71 -12.15 -13.59
C SER A 104 11.54 -11.46 -14.68
N LEU A 105 12.66 -12.04 -15.08
CA LEU A 105 13.52 -11.63 -16.20
C LEU A 105 13.10 -12.32 -17.48
#